data_998017cbb06ada7f112a61cf1c959f65
#
_entry.id   998017cbb06ada7f112a61cf1c959f65
#
_cell.length_a   1.000
_cell.length_b   1.000
_cell.length_c   1.000
_cell.angle_alpha   90.00
_cell.angle_beta   90.00
_cell.angle_gamma   90.00
#
_symmetry.space_group_name_H-M   'P 1'
#
loop_
_entity.id
_entity.type
_entity.pdbx_description
1 polymer ?
#
loop_
_entity_poly.entity_id
_entity_poly.type
_entity_poly.pdbx_seq_one_letter_code
_entity_poly.pdbx_strand_id
1 'polypeptide(L)'
;MKIKEGDKLPNVKVFVIDMNKEYEHKEISTSEIFNKDKIILFGLPGAFTPGCSKKHLPSFLESTEKLKEKNIRKVFCISINDPFVMEAWGRNCNLKDELTLLADAKGDFTKSIGAEFNWRGWGSRSNRYTMLLESGVVKKLIVEEGKCELTAAENFLKKI
;
A
#
# COMPACT_ATOMS: atom_id res chain seq x y z
N MET A 1 10.70 -7.15 8.83
CA MET A 1 11.01 -6.39 7.60
C MET A 1 12.42 -5.84 7.68
N LYS A 2 13.05 -5.66 6.53
CA LYS A 2 14.39 -5.07 6.44
C LYS A 2 14.35 -3.55 6.62
N ILE A 3 13.35 -2.88 6.03
CA ILE A 3 13.18 -1.43 6.16
C ILE A 3 12.71 -1.04 7.55
N LYS A 4 13.12 0.12 8.03
CA LYS A 4 12.77 0.63 9.36
C LYS A 4 12.57 2.14 9.34
N GLU A 5 12.04 2.67 10.43
CA GLU A 5 11.87 4.11 10.59
C GLU A 5 13.22 4.83 10.44
N GLY A 6 13.21 5.91 9.68
CA GLY A 6 14.40 6.68 9.30
C GLY A 6 14.99 6.30 7.96
N ASP A 7 14.67 5.14 7.42
CA ASP A 7 15.18 4.71 6.12
C ASP A 7 14.47 5.42 4.97
N LYS A 8 15.19 5.62 3.88
CA LYS A 8 14.61 6.06 2.62
C LYS A 8 14.11 4.85 1.86
N LEU A 9 12.97 4.98 1.20
CA LEU A 9 12.42 3.89 0.38
C LEU A 9 13.33 3.56 -0.81
N PRO A 10 13.43 2.27 -1.19
CA PRO A 10 14.20 1.88 -2.36
C PRO A 10 13.56 2.41 -3.64
N ASN A 11 14.39 2.64 -4.65
CA ASN A 11 13.93 3.10 -5.95
C ASN A 11 13.79 1.92 -6.91
N VAL A 12 12.57 1.49 -7.12
CA VAL A 12 12.22 0.42 -8.07
C VAL A 12 10.98 0.86 -8.86
N LYS A 13 10.66 0.14 -9.91
CA LYS A 13 9.47 0.45 -10.72
C LYS A 13 8.28 -0.39 -10.30
N VAL A 14 7.12 0.25 -10.23
CA VAL A 14 5.82 -0.38 -9.97
C VAL A 14 4.80 0.19 -10.94
N PHE A 15 3.65 -0.45 -11.07
CA PHE A 15 2.57 0.05 -11.92
C PHE A 15 1.58 0.86 -11.09
N VAL A 16 1.27 2.06 -11.55
CA VAL A 16 0.24 2.94 -10.95
C VAL A 16 -1.05 2.73 -11.73
N ILE A 17 -2.12 2.40 -11.03
CA ILE A 17 -3.42 2.11 -11.64
C ILE A 17 -4.23 3.39 -11.75
N ASP A 18 -4.78 3.67 -12.95
CA ASP A 18 -5.72 4.77 -13.15
C ASP A 18 -7.15 4.23 -13.12
N MET A 19 -7.85 4.47 -12.01
CA MET A 19 -9.21 3.98 -11.81
C MET A 19 -10.26 4.73 -12.65
N ASN A 20 -9.89 5.84 -13.27
CA ASN A 20 -10.81 6.62 -14.13
C ASN A 20 -10.90 6.08 -15.54
N LYS A 21 -10.04 5.14 -15.90
CA LYS A 21 -9.97 4.54 -17.24
C LYS A 21 -9.91 3.02 -17.15
N GLU A 22 -10.43 2.31 -18.14
CA GLU A 22 -10.30 0.86 -18.20
C GLU A 22 -8.91 0.46 -18.69
N TYR A 23 -8.30 -0.51 -17.99
CA TYR A 23 -7.01 -1.12 -18.36
C TYR A 23 -5.85 -0.13 -18.50
N GLU A 24 -5.95 1.02 -17.83
CA GLU A 24 -4.91 2.04 -17.83
C GLU A 24 -4.01 1.93 -16.61
N HIS A 25 -2.73 1.76 -16.86
CA HIS A 25 -1.71 1.76 -15.83
C HIS A 25 -0.39 2.23 -16.43
N LYS A 26 0.48 2.80 -15.58
CA LYS A 26 1.80 3.28 -15.99
C LYS A 26 2.87 2.70 -15.08
N GLU A 27 3.98 2.29 -15.64
CA GLU A 27 5.16 1.89 -14.88
C GLU A 27 5.93 3.14 -14.48
N ILE A 28 6.02 3.40 -13.18
CA ILE A 28 6.64 4.60 -12.61
C ILE A 28 7.61 4.18 -11.50
N SER A 29 8.72 4.89 -11.35
CA SER A 29 9.66 4.63 -10.27
C SER A 29 9.09 5.08 -8.92
N THR A 30 9.37 4.32 -7.88
CA THR A 30 8.90 4.64 -6.52
C THR A 30 9.47 5.95 -6.01
N SER A 31 10.66 6.37 -6.47
CA SER A 31 11.20 7.67 -6.12
C SER A 31 10.35 8.82 -6.64
N GLU A 32 9.75 8.68 -7.82
CA GLU A 32 8.82 9.69 -8.35
C GLU A 32 7.50 9.72 -7.60
N ILE A 33 7.01 8.55 -7.19
CA ILE A 33 5.71 8.42 -6.51
C ILE A 33 5.77 9.00 -5.09
N PHE A 34 6.87 8.73 -4.35
CA PHE A 34 6.95 8.97 -2.92
C PHE A 34 7.87 10.12 -2.50
N ASN A 35 8.48 10.85 -3.43
CA ASN A 35 9.50 11.86 -3.11
C ASN A 35 8.97 13.16 -2.52
N LYS A 36 7.68 13.35 -2.47
CA LYS A 36 7.05 14.58 -1.98
C LYS A 36 5.93 14.26 -1.01
N ASP A 37 5.62 15.25 -0.18
CA ASP A 37 4.46 15.24 0.70
C ASP A 37 4.51 14.22 1.84
N LYS A 38 3.53 14.34 2.69
CA LYS A 38 3.25 13.43 3.78
C LYS A 38 2.17 12.45 3.30
N ILE A 39 2.54 11.20 3.15
CA ILE A 39 1.68 10.17 2.54
C ILE A 39 1.66 8.91 3.38
N ILE A 40 0.63 8.10 3.19
CA ILE A 40 0.57 6.75 3.73
C ILE A 40 0.75 5.75 2.59
N LEU A 41 1.59 4.75 2.85
CA LEU A 41 1.73 3.57 2.01
C LEU A 41 1.41 2.35 2.86
N PHE A 42 0.46 1.54 2.41
CA PHE A 42 0.21 0.26 3.06
C PHE A 42 0.31 -0.89 2.07
N GLY A 43 0.92 -1.96 2.53
CA GLY A 43 1.09 -3.20 1.77
C GLY A 43 0.30 -4.33 2.41
N LEU A 44 -0.12 -5.28 1.58
CA LEU A 44 -0.97 -6.38 2.02
C LEU A 44 -0.72 -7.65 1.20
N PRO A 45 -1.11 -8.83 1.73
CA PRO A 45 -0.82 -10.12 1.08
C PRO A 45 -1.44 -10.32 -0.28
N GLY A 46 -2.51 -9.63 -0.61
CA GLY A 46 -3.04 -9.75 -1.97
C GLY A 46 -4.46 -9.23 -2.16
N ALA A 47 -4.72 -8.78 -3.38
CA ALA A 47 -6.07 -8.43 -3.83
C ALA A 47 -7.02 -9.62 -3.64
N PHE A 48 -8.27 -9.35 -3.32
CA PHE A 48 -9.35 -10.32 -3.10
C PHE A 48 -9.18 -11.24 -1.90
N THR A 49 -8.11 -11.12 -1.12
CA THR A 49 -7.97 -11.88 0.13
C THR A 49 -8.84 -11.25 1.22
N PRO A 50 -9.40 -12.05 2.16
CA PRO A 50 -10.42 -11.54 3.10
C PRO A 50 -10.00 -10.34 3.96
N GLY A 51 -8.87 -10.41 4.64
CA GLY A 51 -8.40 -9.31 5.50
C GLY A 51 -8.09 -8.04 4.73
N CYS A 52 -7.59 -8.17 3.51
CA CYS A 52 -7.26 -7.04 2.65
C CYS A 52 -8.51 -6.35 2.11
N SER A 53 -9.51 -7.14 1.70
CA SER A 53 -10.74 -6.65 1.07
C SER A 53 -11.79 -6.18 2.07
N LYS A 54 -11.86 -6.79 3.26
CA LYS A 54 -12.91 -6.52 4.26
C LYS A 54 -12.46 -5.57 5.36
N LYS A 55 -11.19 -5.42 5.59
CA LYS A 55 -10.64 -4.63 6.71
C LYS A 55 -9.63 -3.57 6.30
N HIS A 56 -8.51 -3.96 5.73
CA HIS A 56 -7.38 -3.04 5.52
C HIS A 56 -7.73 -1.91 4.54
N LEU A 57 -8.10 -2.25 3.31
CA LEU A 57 -8.50 -1.25 2.32
C LEU A 57 -9.70 -0.43 2.78
N PRO A 58 -10.82 -1.03 3.23
CA PRO A 58 -11.96 -0.25 3.69
C PRO A 58 -11.64 0.71 4.84
N SER A 59 -10.73 0.35 5.74
CA SER A 59 -10.38 1.23 6.87
C SER A 59 -9.84 2.58 6.39
N PHE A 60 -9.08 2.60 5.30
CA PHE A 60 -8.58 3.84 4.71
C PHE A 60 -9.65 4.61 3.95
N LEU A 61 -10.57 3.91 3.27
CA LEU A 61 -11.69 4.56 2.59
C LEU A 61 -12.62 5.28 3.57
N GLU A 62 -12.77 4.75 4.77
CA GLU A 62 -13.62 5.31 5.82
C GLU A 62 -12.93 6.39 6.65
N SER A 63 -11.64 6.61 6.48
CA SER A 63 -10.83 7.52 7.32
C SER A 63 -10.39 8.80 6.59
N THR A 64 -11.00 9.15 5.47
CA THR A 64 -10.58 10.29 4.64
C THR A 64 -10.52 11.60 5.41
N GLU A 65 -11.48 11.90 6.30
CA GLU A 65 -11.49 13.13 7.08
C GLU A 65 -10.32 13.18 8.09
N LYS A 66 -10.07 12.07 8.80
CA LYS A 66 -8.96 11.98 9.75
C LYS A 66 -7.61 12.11 9.08
N LEU A 67 -7.48 11.58 7.87
CA LEU A 67 -6.27 11.72 7.06
C LEU A 67 -6.01 13.18 6.71
N LYS A 68 -7.04 13.91 6.29
CA LYS A 68 -6.95 15.35 5.99
C LYS A 68 -6.56 16.15 7.23
N GLU A 69 -7.14 15.86 8.37
CA GLU A 69 -6.82 16.51 9.64
C GLU A 69 -5.34 16.37 10.02
N LYS A 70 -4.69 15.29 9.61
CA LYS A 70 -3.27 15.03 9.84
C LYS A 70 -2.37 15.49 8.69
N ASN A 71 -2.92 16.25 7.73
CA ASN A 71 -2.20 16.74 6.53
C ASN A 71 -1.63 15.63 5.66
N ILE A 72 -2.25 14.46 5.65
CA ILE A 72 -1.86 13.36 4.77
C ILE A 72 -2.46 13.62 3.39
N ARG A 73 -1.57 13.83 2.42
CA ARG A 73 -1.94 14.26 1.07
C ARG A 73 -2.43 13.13 0.19
N LYS A 74 -1.80 11.96 0.32
CA LYS A 74 -2.10 10.81 -0.52
C LYS A 74 -2.00 9.52 0.27
N VAL A 75 -2.77 8.53 -0.16
CA VAL A 75 -2.70 7.17 0.36
C VAL A 75 -2.48 6.22 -0.81
N PHE A 76 -1.54 5.31 -0.65
CA PHE A 76 -1.22 4.28 -1.64
C PHE A 76 -1.36 2.89 -1.03
N CYS A 77 -1.93 1.97 -1.81
CA CYS A 77 -2.02 0.56 -1.45
C CYS A 77 -1.20 -0.25 -2.45
N ILE A 78 -0.31 -1.10 -1.98
CA ILE A 78 0.56 -1.90 -2.84
C ILE A 78 0.44 -3.39 -2.54
N SER A 79 0.54 -4.22 -3.56
CA SER A 79 0.46 -5.68 -3.45
C SER A 79 1.22 -6.34 -4.59
N ILE A 80 1.71 -7.58 -4.36
CA ILE A 80 2.27 -8.42 -5.42
C ILE A 80 1.11 -9.02 -6.21
N ASN A 81 0.57 -8.22 -7.10
CA ASN A 81 -0.45 -8.60 -8.08
C ASN A 81 -0.16 -7.85 -9.37
N ASP A 82 -0.64 -8.36 -10.49
CA ASP A 82 -0.51 -7.63 -11.75
C ASP A 82 -1.49 -6.44 -11.80
N PRO A 83 -1.27 -5.49 -12.73
CA PRO A 83 -2.12 -4.29 -12.82
C PRO A 83 -3.59 -4.59 -13.08
N PHE A 84 -3.91 -5.62 -13.85
CA PHE A 84 -5.29 -5.96 -14.19
C PHE A 84 -6.05 -6.49 -12.96
N VAL A 85 -5.39 -7.32 -12.17
CA VAL A 85 -5.97 -7.83 -10.91
C VAL A 85 -6.19 -6.68 -9.92
N MET A 86 -5.23 -5.77 -9.79
CA MET A 86 -5.37 -4.62 -8.89
C MET A 86 -6.52 -3.71 -9.31
N GLU A 87 -6.65 -3.44 -10.61
CA GLU A 87 -7.77 -2.65 -11.12
C GLU A 87 -9.11 -3.31 -10.82
N ALA A 88 -9.26 -4.60 -11.14
CA ALA A 88 -10.48 -5.35 -10.88
C ALA A 88 -10.86 -5.35 -9.39
N TRP A 89 -9.85 -5.51 -8.53
CA TRP A 89 -10.04 -5.45 -7.08
C TRP A 89 -10.51 -4.07 -6.61
N GLY A 90 -9.88 -3.02 -7.11
CA GLY A 90 -10.29 -1.65 -6.81
C GLY A 90 -11.74 -1.39 -7.19
N ARG A 91 -12.17 -1.84 -8.35
CA ARG A 91 -13.56 -1.71 -8.80
C ARG A 91 -14.52 -2.52 -7.94
N ASN A 92 -14.13 -3.72 -7.56
CA ASN A 92 -14.92 -4.56 -6.66
C ASN A 92 -15.09 -3.94 -5.26
N CYS A 93 -14.11 -3.15 -4.82
CA CYS A 93 -14.17 -2.41 -3.55
C CYS A 93 -14.81 -1.02 -3.68
N ASN A 94 -15.34 -0.69 -4.84
CA ASN A 94 -15.94 0.62 -5.16
C ASN A 94 -14.96 1.79 -4.95
N LEU A 95 -13.68 1.54 -5.20
CA LEU A 95 -12.64 2.56 -5.10
C LEU A 95 -12.81 3.59 -6.22
N LYS A 96 -12.70 4.87 -5.88
CA LYS A 96 -12.72 5.98 -6.85
C LYS A 96 -11.37 6.70 -6.80
N ASP A 97 -11.27 7.79 -6.04
CA ASP A 97 -10.06 8.60 -5.94
C ASP A 97 -9.55 8.77 -4.51
N GLU A 98 -10.12 8.02 -3.56
CA GLU A 98 -9.74 8.11 -2.14
C GLU A 98 -8.30 7.66 -1.88
N LEU A 99 -7.81 6.70 -2.66
CA LEU A 99 -6.43 6.24 -2.62
C LEU A 99 -6.03 5.70 -3.99
N THR A 100 -4.73 5.49 -4.18
CA THR A 100 -4.17 4.97 -5.43
C THR A 100 -3.63 3.56 -5.22
N LEU A 101 -3.99 2.64 -6.12
CA LEU A 101 -3.47 1.28 -6.12
C LEU A 101 -2.16 1.21 -6.91
N LEU A 102 -1.20 0.48 -6.35
CA LEU A 102 0.07 0.18 -6.98
C LEU A 102 0.20 -1.33 -7.15
N ALA A 103 0.59 -1.76 -8.33
CA ALA A 103 0.85 -3.17 -8.61
C ALA A 103 2.36 -3.42 -8.62
N ASP A 104 2.82 -4.18 -7.62
CA ASP A 104 4.21 -4.66 -7.54
C ASP A 104 4.28 -6.03 -8.21
N ALA A 105 4.00 -6.05 -9.52
CA ALA A 105 3.77 -7.28 -10.26
C ALA A 105 4.92 -8.29 -10.18
N LYS A 106 6.16 -7.80 -10.15
CA LYS A 106 7.36 -8.64 -10.04
C LYS A 106 7.81 -8.88 -8.60
N GLY A 107 7.20 -8.19 -7.65
CA GLY A 107 7.60 -8.25 -6.26
C GLY A 107 8.88 -7.48 -5.93
N ASP A 108 9.40 -6.68 -6.83
CA ASP A 108 10.68 -5.99 -6.65
C ASP A 108 10.67 -5.03 -5.46
N PHE A 109 9.59 -4.27 -5.30
CA PHE A 109 9.45 -3.36 -4.16
C PHE A 109 9.34 -4.14 -2.85
N THR A 110 8.46 -5.13 -2.81
CA THR A 110 8.23 -5.95 -1.61
C THR A 110 9.50 -6.66 -1.17
N LYS A 111 10.27 -7.21 -2.10
CA LYS A 111 11.58 -7.83 -1.82
C LYS A 111 12.59 -6.82 -1.29
N SER A 112 12.66 -5.65 -1.92
CA SER A 112 13.62 -4.61 -1.56
C SER A 112 13.44 -4.10 -0.13
N ILE A 113 12.21 -4.04 0.37
CA ILE A 113 11.92 -3.61 1.76
C ILE A 113 11.94 -4.78 2.75
N GLY A 114 12.15 -6.00 2.27
CA GLY A 114 12.20 -7.20 3.12
C GLY A 114 10.85 -7.65 3.63
N ALA A 115 9.76 -7.35 2.92
CA ALA A 115 8.39 -7.69 3.30
C ALA A 115 7.89 -8.99 2.66
N GLU A 116 8.71 -9.64 1.83
CA GLU A 116 8.31 -10.84 1.10
C GLU A 116 8.17 -12.05 2.02
N PHE A 117 7.13 -12.85 1.79
CA PHE A 117 7.01 -14.20 2.35
C PHE A 117 6.31 -15.12 1.35
N ASN A 118 6.47 -16.41 1.52
CA ASN A 118 5.77 -17.39 0.71
C ASN A 118 4.50 -17.83 1.44
N TRP A 119 3.34 -17.50 0.88
CA TRP A 119 2.06 -17.81 1.50
C TRP A 119 1.63 -19.22 1.10
N ARG A 120 1.72 -20.17 2.05
CA ARG A 120 1.24 -21.57 1.89
C ARG A 120 1.81 -22.28 0.66
N GLY A 121 2.98 -21.88 0.18
CA GLY A 121 3.55 -22.44 -1.04
C GLY A 121 2.97 -21.89 -2.34
N TRP A 122 2.10 -20.88 -2.28
CA TRP A 122 1.47 -20.29 -3.47
C TRP A 122 2.33 -19.22 -4.15
N GLY A 123 3.49 -18.95 -3.62
CA GLY A 123 4.42 -17.96 -4.17
C GLY A 123 4.58 -16.74 -3.28
N SER A 124 5.29 -15.78 -3.84
CA SER A 124 5.65 -14.55 -3.11
C SER A 124 4.46 -13.65 -2.83
N ARG A 125 4.35 -13.24 -1.59
CA ARG A 125 3.35 -12.27 -1.12
C ARG A 125 4.04 -11.24 -0.21
N SER A 126 3.33 -10.17 0.10
CA SER A 126 3.82 -9.16 1.04
C SER A 126 3.23 -9.38 2.43
N ASN A 127 4.08 -9.24 3.46
CA ASN A 127 3.59 -9.04 4.81
C ASN A 127 2.69 -7.79 4.84
N ARG A 128 1.77 -7.75 5.80
CA ARG A 128 0.89 -6.59 5.99
C ARG A 128 1.64 -5.51 6.77
N TYR A 129 1.63 -4.31 6.23
CA TYR A 129 2.23 -3.16 6.90
C TYR A 129 1.48 -1.88 6.55
N THR A 130 1.66 -0.87 7.39
CA THR A 130 1.26 0.51 7.09
C THR A 130 2.41 1.42 7.53
N MET A 131 2.79 2.35 6.67
CA MET A 131 3.85 3.30 6.96
C MET A 131 3.44 4.73 6.61
N LEU A 132 3.94 5.66 7.41
CA LEU A 132 3.88 7.08 7.12
C LEU A 132 5.19 7.48 6.48
N LEU A 133 5.11 8.17 5.35
CA LEU A 133 6.26 8.67 4.62
C LEU A 133 6.24 10.19 4.58
N GLU A 134 7.40 10.80 4.71
CA GLU A 134 7.61 12.23 4.42
C GLU A 134 8.79 12.34 3.47
N SER A 135 8.51 12.84 2.26
CA SER A 135 9.53 12.98 1.21
C SER A 135 10.35 11.71 0.97
N GLY A 136 9.68 10.56 0.94
CA GLY A 136 10.28 9.26 0.66
C GLY A 136 10.98 8.59 1.84
N VAL A 137 10.96 9.21 3.02
CA VAL A 137 11.57 8.67 4.24
C VAL A 137 10.50 8.08 5.15
N VAL A 138 10.74 6.89 5.68
CA VAL A 138 9.83 6.21 6.60
C VAL A 138 9.84 6.91 7.96
N LYS A 139 8.71 7.48 8.36
CA LYS A 139 8.56 8.16 9.65
C LYS A 139 7.91 7.27 10.70
N LYS A 140 7.00 6.41 10.29
CA LYS A 140 6.35 5.43 11.16
C LYS A 140 6.12 4.15 10.37
N LEU A 141 6.31 3.01 11.02
CA LEU A 141 6.11 1.71 10.40
C LEU A 141 5.46 0.76 11.40
N ILE A 142 4.35 0.15 11.00
CA ILE A 142 3.72 -0.93 11.76
C ILE A 142 3.60 -2.13 10.82
N VAL A 143 4.04 -3.29 11.28
CA VAL A 143 3.98 -4.57 10.55
C VAL A 143 3.12 -5.54 11.34
N GLU A 144 2.24 -6.27 10.66
CA GLU A 144 1.41 -7.31 11.25
C GLU A 144 1.46 -8.59 10.42
N GLU A 145 1.44 -9.72 11.11
CA GLU A 145 1.33 -11.03 10.47
C GLU A 145 -0.01 -11.67 10.82
N GLY A 146 -0.70 -12.19 9.81
CA GLY A 146 -1.91 -12.98 9.99
C GLY A 146 -3.17 -12.23 10.44
N LYS A 147 -3.11 -10.91 10.61
CA LYS A 147 -4.27 -10.11 11.04
C LYS A 147 -4.17 -8.67 10.54
N CYS A 148 -5.24 -7.91 10.73
CA CYS A 148 -5.29 -6.48 10.42
C CYS A 148 -5.97 -5.75 11.59
N GLU A 149 -5.18 -5.22 12.49
CA GLU A 149 -5.63 -4.44 13.64
C GLU A 149 -4.85 -3.13 13.74
N LEU A 150 -3.55 -3.23 14.06
CA LEU A 150 -2.69 -2.05 14.24
C LEU A 150 -2.37 -1.34 12.93
N THR A 151 -2.39 -2.06 11.82
CA THR A 151 -2.18 -1.51 10.47
C THR A 151 -3.43 -0.86 9.89
N ALA A 152 -4.61 -1.17 10.43
CA ALA A 152 -5.86 -0.52 10.02
C ALA A 152 -5.81 0.99 10.31
N ALA A 153 -6.45 1.77 9.45
CA ALA A 153 -6.34 3.24 9.47
C ALA A 153 -6.62 3.85 10.84
N GLU A 154 -7.71 3.48 11.49
CA GLU A 154 -8.10 4.06 12.77
C GLU A 154 -7.05 3.85 13.87
N ASN A 155 -6.42 2.69 13.90
CA ASN A 155 -5.38 2.39 14.89
C ASN A 155 -4.02 2.98 14.52
N PHE A 156 -3.67 2.93 13.24
CA PHE A 156 -2.43 3.53 12.76
C PHE A 156 -2.41 5.05 12.98
N LEU A 157 -3.51 5.73 12.68
CA LEU A 157 -3.60 7.20 12.83
C LEU A 157 -3.47 7.66 14.28
N LYS A 158 -3.76 6.79 15.26
CA LYS A 158 -3.51 7.09 16.68
C LYS A 158 -2.02 7.08 17.05
N LYS A 159 -1.18 6.50 16.21
CA LYS A 159 0.27 6.36 16.46
C LYS A 159 1.11 7.45 15.80
N ILE A 160 0.49 8.32 15.05
CA ILE A 160 1.20 9.37 14.30
C ILE A 160 0.70 10.77 14.65
#